data_3b0db6f9717785790230aa9383cb077b
#
_entry.id   3b0db6f9717785790230aa9383cb077b
#
_cell.length_a   1.000
_cell.length_b   1.000
_cell.length_c   1.000
_cell.angle_alpha   90.00
_cell.angle_beta   90.00
_cell.angle_gamma   90.00
#
_symmetry.space_group_name_H-M   'P 1'
#
loop_
_entity.id
_entity.type
_entity.pdbx_description
1 polymer ?
#
loop_
_entity_poly.entity_id
_entity_poly.type
_entity_poly.pdbx_seq_one_letter_code
_entity_poly.pdbx_strand_id
1 'polypeptide(L)'
;MTKTTQTYLLILVAVIIAAAFFFLGGKPNMDELKKSVAPAASLYPEAKSVSDKLNFIDDASNKTNLSDVVNGKWALLYFGYTSCPDVCPIDLSKINQAAQLMENSNQLQVVFVSVDPDRDIGNLDNFAKAFNQSFKGLTAKQDELMSISKTLGVYHEVVQSQQTAQEDHSSHNHSHGDHNDDSHDSHDSHDSHDSHDSNKIVADEKLSPTKAAHYDVDHTSSYLLFNPELELVALLTNPHEPEPMAEALDKIIEVLGKH
;
A
#
# COMPACT_ATOMS: atom_id res chain seq x y z
N MET A 1 -51.77 0.11 -47.26
CA MET A 1 -50.96 0.73 -46.24
C MET A 1 -50.55 2.10 -46.72
N THR A 2 -50.85 3.14 -45.99
CA THR A 2 -50.43 4.51 -46.36
C THR A 2 -48.93 4.67 -46.16
N LYS A 3 -48.29 5.52 -46.96
CA LYS A 3 -46.82 5.78 -46.85
C LYS A 3 -46.42 6.14 -45.41
N THR A 4 -47.28 6.81 -44.68
CA THR A 4 -47.09 7.19 -43.27
C THR A 4 -47.03 5.98 -42.33
N THR A 5 -47.92 4.97 -42.50
CA THR A 5 -47.87 3.73 -41.67
C THR A 5 -46.62 2.91 -41.92
N GLN A 6 -46.08 2.93 -43.14
CA GLN A 6 -44.84 2.23 -43.48
C GLN A 6 -43.61 2.91 -42.85
N THR A 7 -43.60 4.25 -42.78
CA THR A 7 -42.55 5.02 -42.13
C THR A 7 -42.52 4.78 -40.60
N TYR A 8 -43.68 4.77 -39.93
CA TYR A 8 -43.76 4.47 -38.51
C TYR A 8 -43.31 3.04 -38.18
N LEU A 9 -43.65 2.06 -39.06
CA LEU A 9 -43.18 0.68 -38.89
C LEU A 9 -41.65 0.57 -38.98
N LEU A 10 -41.03 1.26 -39.92
CA LEU A 10 -39.57 1.27 -40.08
C LEU A 10 -38.88 1.93 -38.90
N ILE A 11 -39.40 3.03 -38.36
CA ILE A 11 -38.87 3.68 -37.16
C ILE A 11 -39.00 2.74 -35.96
N LEU A 12 -40.13 2.08 -35.77
CA LEU A 12 -40.34 1.15 -34.67
C LEU A 12 -39.36 -0.04 -34.74
N VAL A 13 -39.14 -0.61 -35.93
CA VAL A 13 -38.15 -1.68 -36.15
C VAL A 13 -36.74 -1.20 -35.87
N ALA A 14 -36.37 0.01 -36.30
CA ALA A 14 -35.04 0.59 -36.02
C ALA A 14 -34.84 0.81 -34.53
N VAL A 15 -35.85 1.27 -33.79
CA VAL A 15 -35.78 1.43 -32.32
C VAL A 15 -35.68 0.09 -31.61
N ILE A 16 -36.42 -0.94 -32.08
CA ILE A 16 -36.30 -2.30 -31.50
C ILE A 16 -34.89 -2.89 -31.75
N ILE A 17 -34.34 -2.71 -32.96
CA ILE A 17 -32.99 -3.16 -33.30
C ILE A 17 -31.95 -2.41 -32.46
N ALA A 18 -32.08 -1.09 -32.29
CA ALA A 18 -31.19 -0.30 -31.43
C ALA A 18 -31.30 -0.71 -29.96
N ALA A 19 -32.51 -0.93 -29.47
CA ALA A 19 -32.75 -1.44 -28.12
C ALA A 19 -32.17 -2.86 -27.94
N ALA A 20 -32.39 -3.75 -28.91
CA ALA A 20 -31.82 -5.09 -28.89
C ALA A 20 -30.30 -5.06 -28.93
N PHE A 21 -29.70 -4.16 -29.71
CA PHE A 21 -28.23 -3.98 -29.72
C PHE A 21 -27.72 -3.44 -28.40
N PHE A 22 -28.47 -2.57 -27.72
CA PHE A 22 -28.14 -2.03 -26.41
C PHE A 22 -28.28 -3.09 -25.28
N PHE A 23 -29.33 -3.91 -25.33
CA PHE A 23 -29.58 -4.96 -24.33
C PHE A 23 -28.89 -6.29 -24.59
N LEU A 24 -28.50 -6.59 -25.83
CA LEU A 24 -27.70 -7.78 -26.21
C LEU A 24 -26.22 -7.45 -26.38
N GLY A 25 -25.78 -6.19 -26.16
CA GLY A 25 -24.41 -5.80 -26.06
C GLY A 25 -23.76 -6.69 -24.97
N GLY A 26 -22.99 -7.69 -25.44
CA GLY A 26 -22.65 -8.85 -24.65
C GLY A 26 -21.94 -8.47 -23.36
N LYS A 27 -22.36 -9.08 -22.25
CA LYS A 27 -21.60 -9.02 -21.00
C LYS A 27 -20.13 -9.36 -21.30
N PRO A 28 -19.19 -8.61 -20.74
CA PRO A 28 -17.78 -8.87 -20.97
C PRO A 28 -17.46 -10.32 -20.64
N ASN A 29 -16.67 -10.98 -21.50
CA ASN A 29 -16.25 -12.34 -21.25
C ASN A 29 -15.20 -12.34 -20.11
N MET A 30 -15.67 -12.54 -18.89
CA MET A 30 -14.84 -12.50 -17.68
C MET A 30 -13.71 -13.54 -17.71
N ASP A 31 -13.92 -14.70 -18.36
CA ASP A 31 -12.90 -15.73 -18.45
C ASP A 31 -11.77 -15.33 -19.42
N GLU A 32 -12.10 -14.63 -20.48
CA GLU A 32 -11.12 -14.07 -21.41
C GLU A 32 -10.36 -12.92 -20.76
N LEU A 33 -11.06 -12.02 -20.05
CA LEU A 33 -10.43 -10.94 -19.30
C LEU A 33 -9.47 -11.49 -18.25
N LYS A 34 -9.87 -12.48 -17.43
CA LYS A 34 -9.00 -13.12 -16.44
C LYS A 34 -7.72 -13.67 -17.06
N LYS A 35 -7.83 -14.31 -18.22
CA LYS A 35 -6.64 -14.86 -18.92
C LYS A 35 -5.75 -13.78 -19.48
N SER A 36 -6.32 -12.68 -19.96
CA SER A 36 -5.56 -11.60 -20.60
C SER A 36 -4.80 -10.71 -19.62
N VAL A 37 -5.22 -10.64 -18.35
CA VAL A 37 -4.57 -9.84 -17.32
C VAL A 37 -3.63 -10.65 -16.41
N ALA A 38 -3.69 -11.98 -16.51
CA ALA A 38 -2.79 -12.85 -15.76
C ALA A 38 -1.38 -12.87 -16.41
N PRO A 39 -0.30 -12.97 -15.62
CA PRO A 39 -0.30 -13.10 -14.16
C PRO A 39 -0.33 -11.76 -13.40
N ALA A 40 -0.29 -10.62 -14.06
CA ALA A 40 -0.13 -9.31 -13.41
C ALA A 40 -1.31 -8.95 -12.49
N ALA A 41 -2.52 -9.40 -12.83
CA ALA A 41 -3.70 -9.20 -12.00
C ALA A 41 -4.55 -10.47 -11.90
N SER A 42 -5.21 -10.62 -10.73
CA SER A 42 -6.21 -11.64 -10.45
C SER A 42 -7.55 -10.97 -10.19
N LEU A 43 -8.53 -11.28 -11.04
CA LEU A 43 -9.89 -10.75 -10.91
C LEU A 43 -10.70 -11.54 -9.89
N TYR A 44 -11.42 -10.86 -9.03
CA TYR A 44 -12.42 -11.50 -8.18
C TYR A 44 -13.56 -12.10 -9.03
N PRO A 45 -14.13 -13.25 -8.63
CA PRO A 45 -15.25 -13.86 -9.38
C PRO A 45 -16.45 -12.95 -9.50
N GLU A 46 -16.72 -12.19 -8.43
CA GLU A 46 -17.74 -11.15 -8.33
C GLU A 46 -17.12 -9.94 -7.65
N ALA A 47 -17.46 -8.74 -8.12
CA ALA A 47 -17.02 -7.50 -7.49
C ALA A 47 -17.58 -7.42 -6.06
N LYS A 48 -16.72 -7.12 -5.09
CA LYS A 48 -17.08 -7.11 -3.68
C LYS A 48 -17.36 -5.69 -3.23
N SER A 49 -18.62 -5.39 -2.92
CA SER A 49 -18.99 -4.11 -2.32
C SER A 49 -18.50 -4.01 -0.89
N VAL A 50 -17.68 -2.98 -0.61
CA VAL A 50 -17.07 -2.71 0.70
C VAL A 50 -17.07 -1.22 1.04
N SER A 51 -17.75 -0.41 0.24
CA SER A 51 -17.71 1.06 0.30
C SER A 51 -18.06 1.65 1.67
N ASP A 52 -19.02 1.04 2.38
CA ASP A 52 -19.47 1.44 3.72
C ASP A 52 -18.41 1.23 4.83
N LYS A 53 -17.37 0.46 4.52
CA LYS A 53 -16.28 0.11 5.45
C LYS A 53 -14.96 0.83 5.15
N LEU A 54 -14.93 1.66 4.11
CA LEU A 54 -13.73 2.35 3.65
C LEU A 54 -13.68 3.80 4.15
N ASN A 55 -13.73 3.97 5.48
CA ASN A 55 -13.63 5.26 6.15
C ASN A 55 -12.19 5.50 6.58
N PHE A 56 -11.64 6.61 6.14
CA PHE A 56 -10.26 6.98 6.37
C PHE A 56 -10.15 8.33 7.08
N ILE A 57 -8.93 8.71 7.38
CA ILE A 57 -8.54 10.06 7.77
C ILE A 57 -7.45 10.55 6.81
N ASP A 58 -7.47 11.85 6.54
CA ASP A 58 -6.45 12.51 5.73
C ASP A 58 -5.22 12.91 6.57
N ASP A 59 -4.27 13.54 5.92
CA ASP A 59 -3.03 14.01 6.53
C ASP A 59 -3.22 15.06 7.64
N ALA A 60 -4.37 15.75 7.67
CA ALA A 60 -4.76 16.70 8.69
C ALA A 60 -5.68 16.09 9.77
N SER A 61 -5.78 14.76 9.81
CA SER A 61 -6.66 14.00 10.72
C SER A 61 -8.17 14.24 10.53
N ASN A 62 -8.58 14.77 9.38
CA ASN A 62 -9.99 14.90 9.05
C ASN A 62 -10.55 13.57 8.54
N LYS A 63 -11.79 13.28 8.95
CA LYS A 63 -12.50 12.13 8.41
C LYS A 63 -12.79 12.32 6.93
N THR A 64 -12.51 11.30 6.13
CA THR A 64 -12.79 11.27 4.70
C THR A 64 -13.23 9.89 4.27
N ASN A 65 -14.01 9.83 3.19
CA ASN A 65 -14.39 8.57 2.56
C ASN A 65 -13.55 8.36 1.31
N LEU A 66 -13.33 7.11 0.97
CA LEU A 66 -12.60 6.77 -0.26
C LEU A 66 -13.29 7.37 -1.50
N SER A 67 -14.64 7.41 -1.53
CA SER A 67 -15.43 8.03 -2.61
C SER A 67 -15.05 9.47 -2.89
N ASP A 68 -14.85 10.27 -1.84
CA ASP A 68 -14.52 11.69 -1.97
C ASP A 68 -13.11 11.89 -2.53
N VAL A 69 -12.18 10.99 -2.17
CA VAL A 69 -10.79 11.03 -2.60
C VAL A 69 -10.63 10.60 -4.06
N VAL A 70 -11.34 9.55 -4.48
CA VAL A 70 -11.22 9.00 -5.84
C VAL A 70 -12.09 9.74 -6.86
N ASN A 71 -13.13 10.43 -6.41
CA ASN A 71 -14.00 11.28 -7.23
C ASN A 71 -14.50 10.58 -8.51
N GLY A 72 -15.08 9.39 -8.36
CA GLY A 72 -15.63 8.60 -9.46
C GLY A 72 -14.60 7.96 -10.39
N LYS A 73 -13.34 7.94 -9.99
CA LYS A 73 -12.29 7.20 -10.70
C LYS A 73 -12.14 5.79 -10.14
N TRP A 74 -11.45 4.96 -10.88
CA TRP A 74 -10.89 3.71 -10.37
C TRP A 74 -9.88 4.01 -9.26
N ALA A 75 -9.84 3.18 -8.22
CA ALA A 75 -8.91 3.35 -7.12
C ALA A 75 -7.92 2.19 -7.05
N LEU A 76 -6.63 2.50 -7.04
CA LEU A 76 -5.59 1.53 -6.73
C LEU A 76 -5.08 1.82 -5.31
N LEU A 77 -5.44 0.95 -4.35
CA LEU A 77 -5.00 1.06 -2.96
C LEU A 77 -3.73 0.25 -2.75
N TYR A 78 -2.74 0.88 -2.14
CA TYR A 78 -1.50 0.27 -1.68
C TYR A 78 -1.32 0.53 -0.18
N PHE A 79 -1.15 -0.55 0.60
CA PHE A 79 -0.96 -0.48 2.04
C PHE A 79 0.53 -0.53 2.38
N GLY A 80 0.98 0.40 3.23
CA GLY A 80 2.38 0.52 3.62
C GLY A 80 2.56 1.49 4.78
N TYR A 81 3.77 1.98 4.99
CA TYR A 81 4.07 3.02 5.99
C TYR A 81 5.23 3.91 5.52
N THR A 82 5.23 5.18 5.97
CA THR A 82 6.15 6.20 5.39
C THR A 82 7.61 5.97 5.77
N SER A 83 7.86 5.35 6.92
CA SER A 83 9.21 5.03 7.40
C SER A 83 9.72 3.66 6.97
N CYS A 84 9.03 2.99 6.05
CA CYS A 84 9.49 1.73 5.43
C CYS A 84 10.79 1.99 4.65
N PRO A 85 11.88 1.28 4.98
CA PRO A 85 13.19 1.63 4.40
C PRO A 85 13.38 1.11 2.98
N ASP A 86 12.58 0.15 2.52
CA ASP A 86 12.87 -0.62 1.30
C ASP A 86 11.63 -0.84 0.43
N VAL A 87 10.70 -1.70 0.84
CA VAL A 87 9.62 -2.19 -0.03
C VAL A 87 8.66 -1.09 -0.47
N CYS A 88 8.21 -0.22 0.45
CA CYS A 88 7.20 0.79 0.13
C CYS A 88 7.66 1.82 -0.90
N PRO A 89 8.89 2.37 -0.83
CA PRO A 89 9.40 3.25 -1.88
C PRO A 89 9.53 2.55 -3.24
N ILE A 90 9.97 1.29 -3.25
CA ILE A 90 10.10 0.51 -4.49
C ILE A 90 8.72 0.28 -5.11
N ASP A 91 7.75 -0.14 -4.33
CA ASP A 91 6.39 -0.41 -4.79
C ASP A 91 5.70 0.85 -5.32
N LEU A 92 5.76 1.97 -4.62
CA LEU A 92 5.20 3.24 -5.10
C LEU A 92 5.89 3.75 -6.37
N SER A 93 7.20 3.52 -6.49
CA SER A 93 7.92 3.82 -7.73
C SER A 93 7.44 2.96 -8.91
N LYS A 94 7.23 1.66 -8.70
CA LYS A 94 6.66 0.75 -9.71
C LYS A 94 5.23 1.12 -10.09
N ILE A 95 4.39 1.45 -9.10
CA ILE A 95 3.02 1.93 -9.35
C ILE A 95 3.04 3.22 -10.18
N ASN A 96 3.95 4.16 -9.86
CA ASN A 96 4.09 5.38 -10.65
C ASN A 96 4.53 5.09 -12.08
N GLN A 97 5.50 4.20 -12.29
CA GLN A 97 5.92 3.80 -13.63
C GLN A 97 4.77 3.16 -14.42
N ALA A 98 4.01 2.26 -13.79
CA ALA A 98 2.83 1.66 -14.42
C ALA A 98 1.80 2.74 -14.79
N ALA A 99 1.48 3.67 -13.88
CA ALA A 99 0.55 4.76 -14.14
C ALA A 99 1.01 5.68 -15.30
N GLN A 100 2.31 5.85 -15.51
CA GLN A 100 2.85 6.61 -16.65
C GLN A 100 2.76 5.86 -17.98
N LEU A 101 2.76 4.53 -17.94
CA LEU A 101 2.64 3.69 -19.14
C LEU A 101 1.16 3.46 -19.55
N MET A 102 0.22 3.66 -18.64
CA MET A 102 -1.22 3.48 -18.91
C MET A 102 -1.77 4.50 -19.89
N GLU A 103 -2.60 4.04 -20.81
CA GLU A 103 -3.41 4.90 -21.70
C GLU A 103 -4.57 5.56 -20.95
N ASN A 104 -5.15 4.85 -19.98
CA ASN A 104 -6.30 5.29 -19.18
C ASN A 104 -5.90 5.86 -17.80
N SER A 105 -4.68 6.32 -17.62
CA SER A 105 -4.16 6.81 -16.32
C SER A 105 -4.99 7.93 -15.70
N ASN A 106 -5.68 8.74 -16.51
CA ASN A 106 -6.59 9.79 -16.03
C ASN A 106 -7.84 9.25 -15.31
N GLN A 107 -8.20 7.99 -15.54
CA GLN A 107 -9.30 7.30 -14.87
C GLN A 107 -8.87 6.62 -13.58
N LEU A 108 -7.57 6.58 -13.24
CA LEU A 108 -7.03 5.93 -12.05
C LEU A 108 -6.66 6.97 -10.99
N GLN A 109 -7.03 6.70 -9.75
CA GLN A 109 -6.53 7.36 -8.55
C GLN A 109 -5.75 6.36 -7.72
N VAL A 110 -4.45 6.63 -7.53
CA VAL A 110 -3.63 5.85 -6.60
C VAL A 110 -3.76 6.43 -5.20
N VAL A 111 -3.99 5.54 -4.23
CA VAL A 111 -4.14 5.88 -2.82
C VAL A 111 -3.18 5.03 -1.99
N PHE A 112 -2.20 5.69 -1.40
CA PHE A 112 -1.34 5.11 -0.37
C PHE A 112 -2.11 5.10 0.95
N VAL A 113 -2.27 3.93 1.56
CA VAL A 113 -2.92 3.77 2.85
C VAL A 113 -1.86 3.38 3.88
N SER A 114 -1.55 4.31 4.78
CA SER A 114 -0.63 4.00 5.87
C SER A 114 -1.29 3.08 6.89
N VAL A 115 -0.56 2.05 7.31
CA VAL A 115 -0.92 1.13 8.40
C VAL A 115 -0.31 1.53 9.74
N ASP A 116 0.38 2.67 9.79
CA ASP A 116 1.04 3.22 10.96
C ASP A 116 0.61 4.67 11.24
N PRO A 117 -0.63 4.89 11.66
CA PRO A 117 -1.19 6.23 11.82
C PRO A 117 -0.43 7.09 12.82
N ASP A 118 0.14 6.50 13.87
CA ASP A 118 0.80 7.23 14.96
C ASP A 118 2.08 7.92 14.49
N ARG A 119 2.78 7.36 13.52
CA ARG A 119 4.02 7.94 12.95
C ARG A 119 3.79 8.72 11.68
N ASP A 120 2.77 8.40 10.91
CA ASP A 120 2.64 8.81 9.52
C ASP A 120 1.71 10.00 9.30
N ILE A 121 0.76 10.27 10.22
CA ILE A 121 -0.13 11.45 10.14
C ILE A 121 0.73 12.72 10.12
N GLY A 122 0.42 13.62 9.18
CA GLY A 122 1.19 14.84 8.91
C GLY A 122 2.28 14.67 7.84
N ASN A 123 2.48 13.46 7.32
CA ASN A 123 3.44 13.17 6.24
C ASN A 123 2.89 12.28 5.12
N LEU A 124 1.63 11.84 5.20
CA LEU A 124 1.00 10.90 4.26
C LEU A 124 1.02 11.44 2.82
N ASP A 125 0.51 12.65 2.66
CA ASP A 125 0.41 13.32 1.36
C ASP A 125 1.80 13.66 0.79
N ASN A 126 2.73 14.13 1.63
CA ASN A 126 4.09 14.43 1.20
C ASN A 126 4.80 13.18 0.70
N PHE A 127 4.65 12.08 1.43
CA PHE A 127 5.24 10.79 1.05
C PHE A 127 4.65 10.28 -0.28
N ALA A 128 3.33 10.23 -0.41
CA ALA A 128 2.67 9.77 -1.63
C ALA A 128 3.02 10.66 -2.83
N LYS A 129 2.99 11.98 -2.67
CA LYS A 129 3.30 12.97 -3.72
C LYS A 129 4.76 13.00 -4.12
N ALA A 130 5.69 12.48 -3.31
CA ALA A 130 7.08 12.34 -3.70
C ALA A 130 7.26 11.40 -4.91
N PHE A 131 6.35 10.44 -5.08
CA PHE A 131 6.37 9.52 -6.23
C PHE A 131 5.55 10.04 -7.42
N ASN A 132 4.37 10.61 -7.13
CA ASN A 132 3.54 11.24 -8.16
C ASN A 132 2.61 12.28 -7.52
N GLN A 133 2.53 13.48 -8.09
CA GLN A 133 1.73 14.60 -7.55
C GLN A 133 0.22 14.31 -7.49
N SER A 134 -0.27 13.33 -8.27
CA SER A 134 -1.67 12.90 -8.23
C SER A 134 -1.97 11.88 -7.14
N PHE A 135 -0.97 11.25 -6.55
CA PHE A 135 -1.15 10.25 -5.50
C PHE A 135 -1.67 10.88 -4.23
N LYS A 136 -2.49 10.13 -3.49
CA LYS A 136 -3.08 10.56 -2.22
C LYS A 136 -2.60 9.66 -1.09
N GLY A 137 -2.38 10.27 0.07
CA GLY A 137 -2.05 9.56 1.29
C GLY A 137 -3.23 9.55 2.25
N LEU A 138 -3.61 8.39 2.75
CA LEU A 138 -4.68 8.20 3.73
C LEU A 138 -4.20 7.26 4.84
N THR A 139 -4.90 7.30 5.96
CA THR A 139 -4.81 6.30 7.02
C THR A 139 -6.16 6.17 7.72
N ALA A 140 -6.24 5.43 8.81
CA ALA A 140 -7.38 5.41 9.71
C ALA A 140 -6.88 5.15 11.12
N LYS A 141 -7.77 5.20 12.12
CA LYS A 141 -7.40 4.75 13.45
C LYS A 141 -7.06 3.27 13.45
N GLN A 142 -6.21 2.83 14.38
CA GLN A 142 -5.67 1.48 14.39
C GLN A 142 -6.75 0.38 14.37
N ASP A 143 -7.84 0.56 15.10
CA ASP A 143 -8.97 -0.37 15.13
C ASP A 143 -9.76 -0.39 13.81
N GLU A 144 -9.94 0.77 13.19
CA GLU A 144 -10.54 0.92 11.87
C GLU A 144 -9.66 0.31 10.78
N LEU A 145 -8.33 0.54 10.81
CA LEU A 145 -7.35 -0.10 9.90
C LEU A 145 -7.40 -1.62 9.97
N MET A 146 -7.43 -2.19 11.17
CA MET A 146 -7.58 -3.64 11.34
C MET A 146 -8.88 -4.16 10.72
N SER A 147 -9.98 -3.42 10.88
CA SER A 147 -11.27 -3.78 10.28
C SER A 147 -11.24 -3.69 8.75
N ILE A 148 -10.64 -2.62 8.21
CA ILE A 148 -10.45 -2.42 6.77
C ILE A 148 -9.59 -3.55 6.20
N SER A 149 -8.44 -3.80 6.79
CA SER A 149 -7.49 -4.83 6.34
C SER A 149 -8.12 -6.21 6.35
N LYS A 150 -8.82 -6.57 7.42
CA LYS A 150 -9.57 -7.83 7.50
C LYS A 150 -10.65 -7.95 6.42
N THR A 151 -11.36 -6.85 6.14
CA THR A 151 -12.41 -6.81 5.12
C THR A 151 -11.85 -7.01 3.72
N LEU A 152 -10.69 -6.41 3.45
CA LEU A 152 -10.01 -6.45 2.15
C LEU A 152 -9.09 -7.67 1.98
N GLY A 153 -8.81 -8.42 3.05
CA GLY A 153 -7.88 -9.54 3.02
C GLY A 153 -6.41 -9.09 2.99
N VAL A 154 -6.12 -7.88 3.46
CA VAL A 154 -4.76 -7.35 3.62
C VAL A 154 -4.27 -7.72 5.02
N TYR A 155 -3.07 -8.27 5.11
CA TYR A 155 -2.40 -8.52 6.38
C TYR A 155 -1.47 -7.35 6.71
N HIS A 156 -1.51 -6.88 7.94
CA HIS A 156 -0.48 -6.05 8.54
C HIS A 156 -0.36 -6.33 10.03
N GLU A 157 0.86 -6.31 10.55
CA GLU A 157 1.17 -6.49 11.97
C GLU A 157 2.33 -5.59 12.37
N VAL A 158 2.18 -4.93 13.51
CA VAL A 158 3.27 -4.16 14.12
C VAL A 158 4.18 -5.13 14.86
N VAL A 159 5.36 -5.38 14.34
CA VAL A 159 6.37 -6.23 14.97
C VAL A 159 7.21 -5.36 15.90
N GLN A 160 6.96 -5.45 17.21
CA GLN A 160 7.85 -4.85 18.18
C GLN A 160 9.16 -5.63 18.19
N SER A 161 10.26 -5.00 17.80
CA SER A 161 11.59 -5.56 18.03
C SER A 161 11.77 -5.71 19.54
N GLN A 162 11.64 -6.93 20.05
CA GLN A 162 12.05 -7.25 21.40
C GLN A 162 13.55 -6.99 21.45
N GLN A 163 13.94 -5.87 22.05
CA GLN A 163 15.30 -5.76 22.57
C GLN A 163 15.43 -6.89 23.57
N THR A 164 16.13 -7.94 23.20
CA THR A 164 16.62 -8.93 24.15
C THR A 164 17.42 -8.15 25.18
N ALA A 165 16.83 -7.95 26.35
CA ALA A 165 17.58 -7.59 27.52
C ALA A 165 18.66 -8.66 27.63
N GLN A 166 19.92 -8.27 27.43
CA GLN A 166 21.06 -9.08 27.85
C GLN A 166 20.91 -9.26 29.37
N GLU A 167 20.31 -10.37 29.73
CA GLU A 167 20.47 -10.86 31.10
C GLU A 167 21.95 -11.18 31.29
N ASP A 168 22.56 -10.35 32.12
CA ASP A 168 23.91 -10.46 32.64
C ASP A 168 23.99 -11.79 33.42
N HIS A 169 24.37 -12.87 32.76
CA HIS A 169 24.69 -14.13 33.40
C HIS A 169 26.14 -14.08 33.91
N SER A 170 26.35 -13.27 34.96
CA SER A 170 27.51 -13.41 35.84
C SER A 170 27.16 -14.41 36.93
N SER A 171 27.53 -15.66 36.77
CA SER A 171 28.14 -16.56 37.75
C SER A 171 27.86 -18.03 37.40
N HIS A 172 28.79 -18.64 36.71
CA HIS A 172 29.09 -20.05 36.92
C HIS A 172 30.58 -20.22 37.14
N ASN A 173 30.86 -20.34 38.43
CA ASN A 173 32.13 -20.81 39.00
C ASN A 173 32.27 -22.31 38.64
N HIS A 174 33.18 -22.67 37.75
CA HIS A 174 33.71 -24.03 37.64
C HIS A 174 35.23 -24.00 37.77
N SER A 175 35.64 -24.39 38.97
CA SER A 175 36.97 -24.88 39.34
C SER A 175 37.19 -26.23 38.65
N HIS A 176 38.31 -26.37 37.93
CA HIS A 176 39.18 -27.54 37.74
C HIS A 176 40.25 -27.14 36.74
N GLY A 177 41.50 -27.11 37.21
CA GLY A 177 42.44 -28.22 37.19
C GLY A 177 43.51 -27.97 36.15
N ASP A 178 44.72 -27.71 36.66
CA ASP A 178 46.05 -27.75 36.07
C ASP A 178 46.21 -28.39 34.68
N HIS A 179 46.92 -27.68 33.81
CA HIS A 179 48.13 -28.21 33.13
C HIS A 179 48.97 -27.04 32.53
N ASN A 180 50.27 -27.12 32.87
CA ASN A 180 51.40 -26.36 32.33
C ASN A 180 51.51 -26.53 30.80
N ASP A 181 51.97 -25.56 30.06
CA ASP A 181 53.35 -25.35 29.61
C ASP A 181 53.42 -24.31 28.48
N ASP A 182 54.46 -23.48 28.65
CA ASP A 182 55.38 -22.88 27.69
C ASP A 182 54.96 -21.83 26.65
N SER A 183 55.38 -20.62 26.96
CA SER A 183 56.39 -19.76 26.29
C SER A 183 56.07 -19.11 24.96
N HIS A 184 56.38 -17.88 24.97
CA HIS A 184 56.99 -16.92 24.05
C HIS A 184 56.16 -15.67 23.75
N ASP A 185 56.65 -14.62 24.41
CA ASP A 185 57.39 -13.44 23.94
C ASP A 185 56.64 -12.38 23.13
N SER A 186 56.52 -11.28 23.80
CA SER A 186 57.11 -9.92 23.71
C SER A 186 56.54 -8.99 22.61
N HIS A 187 56.26 -7.84 23.05
CA HIS A 187 56.57 -6.46 22.69
C HIS A 187 55.35 -5.52 22.82
N ASP A 188 55.45 -4.71 23.81
CA ASP A 188 55.81 -3.28 23.95
C ASP A 188 54.70 -2.30 23.54
N SER A 189 54.18 -1.66 24.55
CA SER A 189 54.34 -0.32 25.14
C SER A 189 54.00 0.87 24.25
N HIS A 190 53.11 1.70 24.74
CA HIS A 190 53.23 3.15 25.06
C HIS A 190 51.86 3.65 25.53
N ASP A 191 51.66 4.00 26.81
CA ASP A 191 51.83 5.30 27.45
C ASP A 191 51.24 6.47 26.68
N SER A 192 50.51 7.40 27.21
CA SER A 192 50.25 7.98 28.52
C SER A 192 49.32 9.19 28.39
N HIS A 193 48.64 9.52 29.51
CA HIS A 193 48.24 10.89 29.94
C HIS A 193 47.20 11.67 29.10
N ASP A 194 46.23 12.38 29.63
CA ASP A 194 46.17 13.18 30.87
C ASP A 194 44.73 13.49 31.25
N SER A 195 44.55 13.69 32.52
CA SER A 195 43.41 14.23 33.24
C SER A 195 43.20 15.74 32.97
N HIS A 196 42.00 16.21 33.04
CA HIS A 196 41.49 17.47 33.64
C HIS A 196 40.06 17.68 33.15
N ASP A 197 39.15 18.13 33.84
CA ASP A 197 38.87 18.75 35.11
C ASP A 197 37.36 19.11 35.12
N SER A 198 36.84 19.16 36.27
CA SER A 198 35.46 19.47 36.61
C SER A 198 35.00 20.83 36.06
N ASN A 199 33.83 20.86 35.39
CA ASN A 199 32.97 22.02 35.58
C ASN A 199 31.49 21.63 35.56
N LYS A 200 30.88 21.83 36.70
CA LYS A 200 29.47 21.69 37.04
C LYS A 200 28.76 22.90 36.51
N ILE A 201 27.93 22.73 35.46
CA ILE A 201 26.88 23.71 35.14
C ILE A 201 25.54 22.98 35.15
N VAL A 202 24.73 23.40 36.10
CA VAL A 202 23.32 23.11 36.21
C VAL A 202 22.60 23.99 35.19
N ALA A 203 21.97 23.43 34.20
CA ALA A 203 20.91 24.12 33.51
C ALA A 203 20.10 23.15 32.61
N ASP A 204 18.82 23.22 32.77
CA ASP A 204 17.75 22.85 31.85
C ASP A 204 17.58 21.37 31.47
N GLU A 205 16.62 20.83 32.14
CA GLU A 205 15.81 19.68 31.73
C GLU A 205 15.11 19.99 30.39
N LYS A 206 15.87 19.88 29.31
CA LYS A 206 15.36 19.84 27.96
C LYS A 206 14.85 18.45 27.72
N LEU A 207 13.53 18.28 27.64
CA LEU A 207 12.89 17.06 27.21
C LEU A 207 13.67 16.47 26.02
N SER A 208 14.36 15.38 26.28
CA SER A 208 14.91 14.54 25.22
C SER A 208 13.73 14.05 24.39
N PRO A 209 13.78 14.13 23.04
CA PRO A 209 12.79 13.45 22.23
C PRO A 209 12.83 11.98 22.61
N THR A 210 11.71 11.48 23.09
CA THR A 210 11.50 10.05 23.32
C THR A 210 11.98 9.31 22.07
N LYS A 211 13.01 8.50 22.28
CA LYS A 211 13.55 7.63 21.26
C LYS A 211 12.38 6.83 20.69
N ALA A 212 11.92 7.19 19.49
CA ALA A 212 10.84 6.50 18.83
C ALA A 212 11.19 5.02 18.81
N ALA A 213 10.35 4.19 19.40
CA ALA A 213 10.58 2.76 19.43
C ALA A 213 10.73 2.30 17.98
N HIS A 214 11.87 1.72 17.65
CA HIS A 214 12.12 1.17 16.33
C HIS A 214 11.32 -0.14 16.27
N TYR A 215 10.22 -0.13 15.50
CA TYR A 215 9.47 -1.33 15.20
C TYR A 215 9.24 -1.40 13.69
N ASP A 216 9.20 -2.60 13.17
CA ASP A 216 8.87 -2.88 11.78
C ASP A 216 7.38 -3.21 11.65
N VAL A 217 6.81 -2.95 10.49
CA VAL A 217 5.45 -3.34 10.15
C VAL A 217 5.53 -4.38 9.04
N ASP A 218 5.08 -5.59 9.35
CA ASP A 218 4.92 -6.62 8.33
C ASP A 218 3.57 -6.43 7.62
N HIS A 219 3.58 -6.39 6.29
CA HIS A 219 2.38 -6.19 5.49
C HIS A 219 2.47 -6.94 4.16
N THR A 220 1.30 -7.28 3.60
CA THR A 220 1.24 -7.86 2.26
C THR A 220 1.44 -6.79 1.19
N SER A 221 2.39 -7.03 0.28
CA SER A 221 2.64 -6.19 -0.90
C SER A 221 1.60 -6.48 -1.99
N SER A 222 0.34 -6.22 -1.70
CA SER A 222 -0.74 -6.41 -2.67
C SER A 222 -1.39 -5.07 -2.99
N TYR A 223 -1.65 -4.83 -4.30
CA TYR A 223 -2.34 -3.63 -4.73
C TYR A 223 -3.78 -3.98 -5.08
N LEU A 224 -4.72 -3.31 -4.48
CA LEU A 224 -6.16 -3.59 -4.59
C LEU A 224 -6.80 -2.60 -5.55
N LEU A 225 -7.44 -3.12 -6.60
CA LEU A 225 -8.14 -2.29 -7.59
C LEU A 225 -9.64 -2.28 -7.32
N PHE A 226 -10.19 -1.08 -7.20
CA PHE A 226 -11.61 -0.82 -7.05
C PHE A 226 -12.16 -0.10 -8.27
N ASN A 227 -13.39 -0.45 -8.65
CA ASN A 227 -14.13 0.28 -9.66
C ASN A 227 -14.68 1.63 -9.13
N PRO A 228 -15.27 2.49 -9.97
CA PRO A 228 -15.84 3.77 -9.54
C PRO A 228 -16.95 3.65 -8.48
N GLU A 229 -17.62 2.52 -8.41
CA GLU A 229 -18.64 2.18 -7.40
C GLU A 229 -18.04 1.70 -6.09
N LEU A 230 -16.69 1.71 -5.97
CA LEU A 230 -15.92 1.23 -4.82
C LEU A 230 -16.14 -0.25 -4.50
N GLU A 231 -16.31 -1.04 -5.52
CA GLU A 231 -16.30 -2.48 -5.42
C GLU A 231 -14.89 -3.01 -5.72
N LEU A 232 -14.41 -3.92 -4.89
CA LEU A 232 -13.12 -4.57 -5.09
C LEU A 232 -13.21 -5.56 -6.25
N VAL A 233 -12.50 -5.27 -7.35
CA VAL A 233 -12.58 -6.04 -8.60
C VAL A 233 -11.34 -6.87 -8.90
N ALA A 234 -10.16 -6.41 -8.48
CA ALA A 234 -8.92 -7.12 -8.77
C ALA A 234 -7.86 -6.94 -7.68
N LEU A 235 -6.96 -7.90 -7.65
CA LEU A 235 -5.72 -7.88 -6.91
C LEU A 235 -4.56 -7.92 -7.91
N LEU A 236 -3.65 -6.96 -7.86
CA LEU A 236 -2.39 -7.05 -8.60
C LEU A 236 -1.40 -7.88 -7.78
N THR A 237 -0.76 -8.84 -8.43
CA THR A 237 0.05 -9.86 -7.77
C THR A 237 1.53 -9.72 -8.11
N ASN A 238 2.39 -10.22 -7.24
CA ASN A 238 3.82 -10.31 -7.51
C ASN A 238 4.13 -11.30 -8.66
N PRO A 239 5.18 -11.01 -9.46
CA PRO A 239 6.03 -9.84 -9.41
C PRO A 239 5.33 -8.60 -9.98
N HIS A 240 5.46 -7.46 -9.27
CA HIS A 240 4.87 -6.19 -9.71
C HIS A 240 5.80 -5.52 -10.74
N GLU A 241 5.68 -5.91 -11.99
CA GLU A 241 6.41 -5.28 -13.10
C GLU A 241 5.55 -4.15 -13.71
N PRO A 242 6.10 -2.94 -13.92
CA PRO A 242 5.32 -1.78 -14.33
C PRO A 242 4.55 -1.96 -15.64
N GLU A 243 5.18 -2.52 -16.68
CA GLU A 243 4.56 -2.69 -18.00
C GLU A 243 3.40 -3.70 -17.97
N PRO A 244 3.54 -4.95 -17.45
CA PRO A 244 2.41 -5.86 -17.27
C PRO A 244 1.30 -5.31 -16.37
N MET A 245 1.64 -4.53 -15.34
CA MET A 245 0.62 -3.88 -14.50
C MET A 245 -0.18 -2.84 -15.28
N ALA A 246 0.49 -1.99 -16.06
CA ALA A 246 -0.17 -0.98 -16.88
C ALA A 246 -1.14 -1.62 -17.88
N GLU A 247 -0.70 -2.64 -18.62
CA GLU A 247 -1.52 -3.39 -19.58
C GLU A 247 -2.73 -4.03 -18.90
N ALA A 248 -2.54 -4.65 -17.74
CA ALA A 248 -3.61 -5.28 -16.99
C ALA A 248 -4.64 -4.25 -16.49
N LEU A 249 -4.18 -3.12 -15.94
CA LEU A 249 -5.04 -2.03 -15.47
C LEU A 249 -5.84 -1.42 -16.62
N ASP A 250 -5.19 -1.08 -17.73
CA ASP A 250 -5.88 -0.54 -18.91
C ASP A 250 -6.93 -1.50 -19.43
N LYS A 251 -6.60 -2.79 -19.51
CA LYS A 251 -7.54 -3.82 -19.98
C LYS A 251 -8.74 -3.97 -19.06
N ILE A 252 -8.53 -3.97 -17.74
CA ILE A 252 -9.62 -4.04 -16.76
C ILE A 252 -10.51 -2.80 -16.88
N ILE A 253 -9.92 -1.61 -16.90
CA ILE A 253 -10.64 -0.33 -17.01
C ILE A 253 -11.42 -0.26 -18.31
N GLU A 254 -10.82 -0.66 -19.44
CA GLU A 254 -11.48 -0.66 -20.73
C GLU A 254 -12.70 -1.59 -20.79
N VAL A 255 -12.56 -2.80 -20.23
CA VAL A 255 -13.59 -3.82 -20.35
C VAL A 255 -14.71 -3.63 -19.33
N LEU A 256 -14.38 -3.29 -18.09
CA LEU A 256 -15.36 -3.14 -17.01
C LEU A 256 -15.90 -1.72 -16.86
N GLY A 257 -15.19 -0.70 -17.33
CA GLY A 257 -15.63 0.70 -17.25
C GLY A 257 -16.66 1.11 -18.31
N LYS A 258 -17.03 0.23 -19.25
CA LYS A 258 -18.04 0.50 -20.30
C LYS A 258 -19.46 0.18 -19.86
N HIS A 259 -19.66 -0.22 -18.64
CA HIS A 259 -20.96 -0.62 -18.08
C HIS A 259 -21.27 0.18 -16.83
#